data_ebc62ec380934f6415373628a7445b36
#
_entry.id   ebc62ec380934f6415373628a7445b36
#
_cell.length_a   1.000
_cell.length_b   1.000
_cell.length_c   1.000
_cell.angle_alpha   90.00
_cell.angle_beta   90.00
_cell.angle_gamma   90.00
#
_symmetry.space_group_name_H-M   'P 1'
#
loop_
_entity.id
_entity.type
_entity.pdbx_description
1 polymer ?
#
loop_
_entity_poly.entity_id
_entity_poly.type
_entity_poly.pdbx_seq_one_letter_code
_entity_poly.pdbx_strand_id
1 'polypeptide(L)'
;MIKKILGMFIPIITCITLSAQDYVMFQSQYLELRNGEHSALQAGVLKHNKKYHGGSNGPKAYLWYVHTGPNAGQYNWALGPVKFSHMDKALSAAHIKDWENNVSKYARSHGHTFMIRDENLTYNPQNEIVGENILVKRFKVKQGSPIHVQELEKAIGSIADVLRKTNAKIARRVYKTAFRQKVGELQLVYPFSSWERFEDGTQGLPADFWESYEKINGRGSQQKNVGDIIEKHSNGITNEVMTMVK
;
A
#
# COMPACT_ATOMS: atom_id res chain seq x y z
N MET A 1 20.19 71.64 14.68
CA MET A 1 20.92 70.38 14.33
C MET A 1 20.05 69.21 14.65
N ILE A 2 19.37 68.64 13.65
CA ILE A 2 18.47 67.54 13.82
C ILE A 2 19.20 66.28 13.30
N LYS A 3 19.57 65.37 14.21
CA LYS A 3 20.18 64.06 13.85
C LYS A 3 19.10 63.15 13.33
N LYS A 4 19.14 62.77 12.03
CA LYS A 4 18.34 61.70 11.43
C LYS A 4 18.91 60.34 11.86
N ILE A 5 18.15 59.60 12.64
CA ILE A 5 18.43 58.20 12.93
C ILE A 5 17.85 57.39 11.78
N LEU A 6 18.73 56.80 10.96
CA LEU A 6 18.38 55.89 9.86
C LEU A 6 18.20 54.49 10.46
N GLY A 7 16.97 54.08 10.70
CA GLY A 7 16.64 52.74 11.14
C GLY A 7 16.82 51.74 10.01
N MET A 8 17.81 50.87 10.14
CA MET A 8 18.07 49.79 9.21
C MET A 8 17.08 48.63 9.49
N PHE A 9 16.06 48.51 8.65
CA PHE A 9 15.15 47.34 8.66
C PHE A 9 15.88 46.13 8.07
N ILE A 10 16.24 45.16 8.89
CA ILE A 10 16.74 43.83 8.46
C ILE A 10 15.51 42.95 8.23
N PRO A 11 15.21 42.52 7.00
CA PRO A 11 14.14 41.55 6.78
C PRO A 11 14.57 40.21 7.36
N ILE A 12 13.88 39.73 8.38
CA ILE A 12 14.00 38.36 8.89
C ILE A 12 13.39 37.45 7.81
N ILE A 13 14.24 36.86 6.98
CA ILE A 13 13.85 35.76 6.09
C ILE A 13 13.63 34.54 6.98
N THR A 14 12.40 34.31 7.38
CA THR A 14 11.98 33.04 7.96
C THR A 14 12.09 31.96 6.86
N CYS A 15 13.20 31.21 6.85
CA CYS A 15 13.28 29.95 6.11
C CYS A 15 12.21 29.02 6.67
N ILE A 16 11.06 28.96 5.99
CA ILE A 16 10.12 27.86 6.18
C ILE A 16 10.83 26.63 5.63
N THR A 17 11.43 25.84 6.52
CA THR A 17 11.86 24.49 6.19
C THR A 17 10.60 23.72 5.85
N LEU A 18 10.29 23.58 4.55
CA LEU A 18 9.34 22.57 4.09
C LEU A 18 9.93 21.22 4.54
N SER A 19 9.44 20.73 5.67
CA SER A 19 9.65 19.35 6.08
C SER A 19 9.16 18.49 4.93
N ALA A 20 10.08 17.80 4.26
CA ALA A 20 9.72 16.81 3.25
C ALA A 20 8.83 15.79 3.95
N GLN A 21 7.54 15.80 3.59
CA GLN A 21 6.54 14.95 4.22
C GLN A 21 7.02 13.49 4.10
N ASP A 22 7.30 12.87 5.24
CA ASP A 22 7.69 11.47 5.28
C ASP A 22 6.48 10.63 4.86
N TYR A 23 6.60 9.95 3.73
CA TYR A 23 5.59 9.05 3.20
C TYR A 23 6.10 7.61 3.17
N VAL A 24 5.21 6.66 3.32
CA VAL A 24 5.49 5.23 3.19
C VAL A 24 5.15 4.80 1.77
N MET A 25 6.17 4.41 1.00
CA MET A 25 6.01 3.91 -0.35
C MET A 25 6.63 2.53 -0.49
N PHE A 26 5.98 1.68 -1.27
CA PHE A 26 6.52 0.39 -1.72
C PHE A 26 6.64 0.39 -3.24
N GLN A 27 7.76 -0.15 -3.73
CA GLN A 27 7.91 -0.60 -5.11
C GLN A 27 7.54 -2.07 -5.15
N SER A 28 6.56 -2.45 -5.95
CA SER A 28 6.04 -3.82 -6.03
C SER A 28 6.02 -4.33 -7.45
N GLN A 29 6.20 -5.64 -7.61
CA GLN A 29 6.07 -6.34 -8.89
C GLN A 29 5.54 -7.76 -8.68
N TYR A 30 4.77 -8.25 -9.65
CA TYR A 30 4.40 -9.66 -9.70
C TYR A 30 5.46 -10.46 -10.46
N LEU A 31 5.78 -11.62 -9.91
CA LEU A 31 6.70 -12.60 -10.48
C LEU A 31 5.88 -13.82 -10.91
N GLU A 32 5.66 -13.94 -12.21
CA GLU A 32 5.01 -15.08 -12.84
C GLU A 32 6.04 -16.20 -13.03
N LEU A 33 5.76 -17.37 -12.48
CA LEU A 33 6.65 -18.53 -12.57
C LEU A 33 6.88 -18.99 -14.00
N ARG A 34 8.11 -19.39 -14.27
CA ARG A 34 8.48 -20.18 -15.43
C ARG A 34 8.62 -21.64 -14.99
N ASN A 35 8.05 -22.55 -15.77
CA ASN A 35 8.24 -24.01 -15.61
C ASN A 35 7.90 -24.61 -14.24
N GLY A 36 7.06 -23.94 -13.42
CA GLY A 36 6.60 -24.48 -12.15
C GLY A 36 7.65 -24.60 -11.03
N GLU A 37 8.79 -23.90 -11.16
CA GLU A 37 9.92 -24.02 -10.23
C GLU A 37 9.76 -23.14 -8.96
N HIS A 38 8.70 -23.36 -8.19
CA HIS A 38 8.39 -22.61 -6.98
C HIS A 38 9.56 -22.52 -5.98
N SER A 39 10.13 -23.68 -5.61
CA SER A 39 11.19 -23.74 -4.60
C SER A 39 12.46 -23.03 -5.05
N ALA A 40 12.82 -23.15 -6.32
CA ALA A 40 14.00 -22.48 -6.87
C ALA A 40 13.82 -20.96 -6.89
N LEU A 41 12.64 -20.46 -7.29
CA LEU A 41 12.33 -19.02 -7.25
C LEU A 41 12.36 -18.49 -5.81
N GLN A 42 11.68 -19.16 -4.86
CA GLN A 42 11.67 -18.74 -3.46
C GLN A 42 13.09 -18.64 -2.89
N ALA A 43 13.88 -19.71 -3.03
CA ALA A 43 15.26 -19.75 -2.56
C ALA A 43 16.12 -18.64 -3.21
N GLY A 44 15.96 -18.42 -4.52
CA GLY A 44 16.66 -17.39 -5.27
C GLY A 44 16.33 -15.99 -4.80
N VAL A 45 15.04 -15.67 -4.62
CA VAL A 45 14.59 -14.36 -4.13
C VAL A 45 15.05 -14.13 -2.69
N LEU A 46 14.89 -15.10 -1.79
CA LEU A 46 15.32 -14.96 -0.40
C LEU A 46 16.83 -14.74 -0.28
N LYS A 47 17.62 -15.46 -1.07
CA LYS A 47 19.08 -15.26 -1.16
C LYS A 47 19.42 -13.86 -1.65
N HIS A 48 18.77 -13.39 -2.71
CA HIS A 48 18.94 -12.04 -3.25
C HIS A 48 18.57 -10.97 -2.22
N ASN A 49 17.38 -11.11 -1.59
CA ASN A 49 16.91 -10.17 -0.56
C ASN A 49 17.88 -10.10 0.61
N LYS A 50 18.37 -11.23 1.11
CA LYS A 50 19.36 -11.26 2.20
C LYS A 50 20.64 -10.51 1.84
N LYS A 51 21.11 -10.65 0.60
CA LYS A 51 22.36 -10.03 0.14
C LYS A 51 22.27 -8.53 -0.10
N TYR A 52 21.16 -8.06 -0.69
CA TYR A 52 21.04 -6.68 -1.16
C TYR A 52 20.03 -5.83 -0.39
N HIS A 53 19.10 -6.45 0.33
CA HIS A 53 18.00 -5.81 1.02
C HIS A 53 17.86 -6.25 2.49
N GLY A 54 18.86 -6.92 3.04
CA GLY A 54 18.85 -7.43 4.42
C GLY A 54 19.50 -6.51 5.46
N GLY A 55 20.07 -5.39 5.04
CA GLY A 55 20.78 -4.47 5.94
C GLY A 55 19.85 -3.69 6.87
N SER A 56 20.36 -3.27 8.04
CA SER A 56 19.60 -2.50 9.03
C SER A 56 19.23 -1.09 8.55
N ASN A 57 19.98 -0.52 7.61
CA ASN A 57 19.88 0.89 7.19
C ASN A 57 19.29 1.08 5.77
N GLY A 58 18.80 0.04 5.15
CA GLY A 58 18.23 0.08 3.79
C GLY A 58 16.79 -0.38 3.71
N PRO A 59 16.12 -0.15 2.57
CA PRO A 59 14.79 -0.68 2.34
C PRO A 59 14.84 -2.21 2.31
N LYS A 60 13.88 -2.85 2.97
CA LYS A 60 13.75 -4.30 3.01
C LYS A 60 12.93 -4.80 1.84
N ALA A 61 13.26 -5.96 1.32
CA ALA A 61 12.46 -6.64 0.31
C ALA A 61 11.73 -7.83 0.91
N TYR A 62 10.50 -8.02 0.46
CA TYR A 62 9.59 -9.04 0.92
C TYR A 62 9.07 -9.83 -0.27
N LEU A 63 8.71 -11.08 -0.04
CA LEU A 63 8.11 -11.95 -1.04
C LEU A 63 6.86 -12.58 -0.47
N TRP A 64 5.72 -12.43 -1.15
CA TRP A 64 4.46 -13.10 -0.79
C TRP A 64 4.04 -14.05 -1.91
N TYR A 65 3.57 -15.22 -1.51
CA TYR A 65 2.85 -16.12 -2.41
C TYR A 65 1.37 -15.72 -2.47
N VAL A 66 0.80 -15.62 -3.65
CA VAL A 66 -0.58 -15.22 -3.90
C VAL A 66 -1.46 -16.46 -3.98
N HIS A 67 -2.38 -16.61 -3.00
CA HIS A 67 -3.26 -17.77 -2.93
C HIS A 67 -4.53 -17.63 -3.77
N THR A 68 -5.07 -16.42 -3.89
CA THR A 68 -6.38 -16.17 -4.51
C THR A 68 -6.36 -14.98 -5.45
N GLY A 69 -7.41 -14.85 -6.26
CA GLY A 69 -7.62 -13.70 -7.13
C GLY A 69 -6.90 -13.78 -8.48
N PRO A 70 -6.82 -12.66 -9.22
CA PRO A 70 -6.32 -12.65 -10.60
C PRO A 70 -4.87 -13.11 -10.76
N ASN A 71 -4.05 -12.95 -9.72
CA ASN A 71 -2.64 -13.32 -9.73
C ASN A 71 -2.35 -14.58 -8.88
N ALA A 72 -3.37 -15.43 -8.62
CA ALA A 72 -3.19 -16.65 -7.87
C ALA A 72 -2.11 -17.54 -8.50
N GLY A 73 -1.25 -18.13 -7.67
CA GLY A 73 -0.10 -18.94 -8.11
C GLY A 73 1.16 -18.15 -8.44
N GLN A 74 1.08 -16.81 -8.51
CA GLN A 74 2.25 -15.93 -8.67
C GLN A 74 2.84 -15.52 -7.32
N TYR A 75 3.94 -14.79 -7.39
CA TYR A 75 4.54 -14.14 -6.24
C TYR A 75 4.46 -12.62 -6.37
N ASN A 76 4.25 -11.93 -5.26
CA ASN A 76 4.41 -10.49 -5.17
C ASN A 76 5.70 -10.18 -4.43
N TRP A 77 6.66 -9.57 -5.11
CA TRP A 77 7.88 -9.04 -4.51
C TRP A 77 7.69 -7.54 -4.28
N ALA A 78 7.99 -7.07 -3.08
CA ALA A 78 7.91 -5.65 -2.75
C ALA A 78 9.12 -5.17 -1.97
N LEU A 79 9.63 -4.01 -2.35
CA LEU A 79 10.73 -3.29 -1.72
C LEU A 79 10.17 -2.08 -0.97
N GLY A 80 10.44 -1.96 0.31
CA GLY A 80 9.96 -0.81 1.07
C GLY A 80 10.17 -0.88 2.58
N PRO A 81 9.90 0.25 3.28
CA PRO A 81 9.54 1.53 2.69
C PRO A 81 10.69 2.19 1.93
N VAL A 82 10.38 2.85 0.81
CA VAL A 82 11.34 3.58 -0.02
C VAL A 82 10.87 5.01 -0.27
N LYS A 83 11.77 5.89 -0.69
CA LYS A 83 11.49 7.23 -1.22
C LYS A 83 11.78 7.27 -2.71
N PHE A 84 11.19 8.18 -3.47
CA PHE A 84 11.52 8.34 -4.89
C PHE A 84 13.01 8.62 -5.12
N SER A 85 13.65 9.38 -4.24
CA SER A 85 15.11 9.62 -4.30
C SER A 85 15.96 8.34 -4.21
N HIS A 86 15.36 7.22 -3.77
CA HIS A 86 16.03 5.93 -3.80
C HIS A 86 16.17 5.40 -5.23
N MET A 87 15.26 5.78 -6.13
CA MET A 87 15.27 5.38 -7.54
C MET A 87 16.36 6.10 -8.35
N ASP A 88 16.90 7.22 -7.85
CA ASP A 88 18.01 7.94 -8.50
C ASP A 88 19.34 7.19 -8.38
N LYS A 89 19.41 6.19 -7.48
CA LYS A 89 20.62 5.39 -7.27
C LYS A 89 20.65 4.24 -8.27
N ALA A 90 21.65 4.25 -9.14
CA ALA A 90 21.89 3.13 -10.04
C ALA A 90 22.22 1.85 -9.25
N LEU A 91 21.61 0.74 -9.67
CA LEU A 91 21.99 -0.58 -9.16
C LEU A 91 23.37 -0.97 -9.69
N SER A 92 24.19 -1.60 -8.84
CA SER A 92 25.48 -2.12 -9.29
C SER A 92 25.29 -3.26 -10.29
N ALA A 93 26.26 -3.45 -11.20
CA ALA A 93 26.25 -4.56 -12.14
C ALA A 93 26.16 -5.92 -11.43
N ALA A 94 26.80 -6.05 -10.26
CA ALA A 94 26.71 -7.26 -9.43
C ALA A 94 25.30 -7.52 -8.90
N HIS A 95 24.55 -6.47 -8.52
CA HIS A 95 23.16 -6.58 -8.07
C HIS A 95 22.26 -7.05 -9.21
N ILE A 96 22.39 -6.42 -10.38
CA ILE A 96 21.61 -6.78 -11.58
C ILE A 96 21.87 -8.24 -11.97
N LYS A 97 23.14 -8.64 -12.06
CA LYS A 97 23.52 -10.01 -12.41
C LYS A 97 23.04 -11.05 -11.39
N ASP A 98 23.03 -10.68 -10.11
CA ASP A 98 22.50 -11.58 -9.06
C ASP A 98 20.98 -11.79 -9.24
N TRP A 99 20.21 -10.72 -9.53
CA TRP A 99 18.79 -10.82 -9.84
C TRP A 99 18.53 -11.69 -11.07
N GLU A 100 19.26 -11.49 -12.15
CA GLU A 100 19.14 -12.30 -13.38
C GLU A 100 19.36 -13.78 -13.10
N ASN A 101 20.43 -14.12 -12.38
CA ASN A 101 20.82 -15.51 -12.11
C ASN A 101 19.92 -16.22 -11.09
N ASN A 102 19.38 -15.50 -10.09
CA ASN A 102 18.65 -16.10 -8.98
C ASN A 102 17.14 -15.90 -9.08
N VAL A 103 16.63 -14.91 -9.84
CA VAL A 103 15.22 -14.58 -9.93
C VAL A 103 14.69 -14.64 -11.36
N SER A 104 15.22 -13.83 -12.29
CA SER A 104 14.70 -13.74 -13.68
C SER A 104 14.81 -15.05 -14.45
N LYS A 105 15.73 -15.93 -14.04
CA LYS A 105 15.85 -17.29 -14.58
C LYS A 105 14.56 -18.11 -14.33
N TYR A 106 13.90 -17.92 -13.18
CA TYR A 106 12.77 -18.72 -12.73
C TYR A 106 11.41 -18.02 -12.86
N ALA A 107 11.41 -16.68 -13.01
CA ALA A 107 10.18 -15.93 -13.12
C ALA A 107 10.26 -14.81 -14.17
N ARG A 108 9.09 -14.40 -14.66
CA ARG A 108 8.89 -13.22 -15.49
C ARG A 108 8.27 -12.11 -14.65
N SER A 109 8.76 -10.87 -14.83
CA SER A 109 8.13 -9.68 -14.27
C SER A 109 7.50 -8.83 -15.38
N HIS A 110 6.37 -8.21 -15.08
CA HIS A 110 5.64 -7.33 -15.98
C HIS A 110 5.80 -5.83 -15.64
N GLY A 111 6.87 -5.49 -14.91
CA GLY A 111 7.19 -4.13 -14.50
C GLY A 111 6.87 -3.87 -13.03
N HIS A 112 7.13 -2.62 -12.62
CA HIS A 112 6.98 -2.18 -11.23
C HIS A 112 5.77 -1.27 -11.05
N THR A 113 5.16 -1.36 -9.88
CA THR A 113 4.13 -0.44 -9.40
C THR A 113 4.64 0.25 -8.14
N PHE A 114 4.51 1.56 -8.08
CA PHE A 114 4.81 2.35 -6.89
C PHE A 114 3.52 2.65 -6.15
N MET A 115 3.45 2.25 -4.87
CA MET A 115 2.28 2.39 -4.03
C MET A 115 2.62 3.28 -2.83
N ILE A 116 1.96 4.42 -2.72
CA ILE A 116 2.12 5.38 -1.62
C ILE A 116 0.97 5.18 -0.63
N ARG A 117 1.30 4.99 0.64
CA ARG A 117 0.31 4.88 1.70
C ARG A 117 -0.35 6.23 1.93
N ASP A 118 -1.68 6.25 1.94
CA ASP A 118 -2.46 7.41 2.33
C ASP A 118 -2.78 7.32 3.83
N GLU A 119 -2.15 8.17 4.62
CA GLU A 119 -2.29 8.14 6.08
C GLU A 119 -3.68 8.59 6.54
N ASN A 120 -4.36 9.46 5.80
CA ASN A 120 -5.70 9.92 6.15
C ASN A 120 -6.74 8.80 6.01
N LEU A 121 -6.56 7.93 5.01
CA LEU A 121 -7.45 6.80 4.74
C LEU A 121 -7.05 5.53 5.51
N THR A 122 -5.84 5.49 6.06
CA THR A 122 -5.28 4.35 6.78
C THR A 122 -5.72 4.33 8.24
N TYR A 123 -6.05 3.13 8.75
CA TYR A 123 -6.18 2.84 10.17
C TYR A 123 -5.17 1.76 10.54
N ASN A 124 -4.14 2.11 11.29
CA ASN A 124 -3.01 1.23 11.62
C ASN A 124 -2.51 1.51 13.05
N PRO A 125 -3.29 1.12 14.07
CA PRO A 125 -3.02 1.49 15.46
C PRO A 125 -1.71 0.92 16.02
N GLN A 126 -1.21 -0.21 15.50
CA GLN A 126 0.06 -0.80 15.87
C GLN A 126 1.25 -0.21 15.09
N ASN A 127 1.00 0.69 14.17
CA ASN A 127 2.00 1.28 13.27
C ASN A 127 2.88 0.24 12.53
N GLU A 128 2.36 -0.95 12.30
CA GLU A 128 3.04 -1.98 11.54
C GLU A 128 3.18 -1.60 10.06
N ILE A 129 4.30 -1.94 9.46
CA ILE A 129 4.56 -1.65 8.04
C ILE A 129 4.21 -2.85 7.17
N VAL A 130 4.45 -4.06 7.65
CA VAL A 130 4.32 -5.32 6.89
C VAL A 130 3.47 -6.30 7.69
N GLY A 131 2.76 -7.19 6.99
CA GLY A 131 2.04 -8.32 7.58
C GLY A 131 2.54 -9.64 6.99
N GLU A 132 2.57 -10.70 7.79
CA GLU A 132 2.92 -12.03 7.31
C GLU A 132 1.86 -12.55 6.33
N ASN A 133 0.59 -12.49 6.73
CA ASN A 133 -0.53 -12.73 5.85
C ASN A 133 -1.26 -11.41 5.58
N ILE A 134 -1.67 -11.19 4.36
CA ILE A 134 -2.39 -10.00 3.95
C ILE A 134 -3.55 -10.35 3.02
N LEU A 135 -4.69 -9.70 3.25
CA LEU A 135 -5.76 -9.59 2.26
C LEU A 135 -5.61 -8.24 1.56
N VAL A 136 -5.46 -8.26 0.26
CA VAL A 136 -5.39 -7.06 -0.59
C VAL A 136 -6.68 -6.92 -1.38
N LYS A 137 -7.40 -5.81 -1.17
CA LYS A 137 -8.58 -5.44 -1.96
C LYS A 137 -8.20 -4.31 -2.91
N ARG A 138 -8.38 -4.52 -4.22
CA ARG A 138 -8.11 -3.51 -5.24
C ARG A 138 -9.41 -3.01 -5.86
N PHE A 139 -9.61 -1.72 -5.78
CA PHE A 139 -10.73 -1.02 -6.40
C PHE A 139 -10.32 -0.58 -7.81
N LYS A 140 -11.02 -1.09 -8.82
CA LYS A 140 -10.89 -0.63 -10.20
C LYS A 140 -11.72 0.64 -10.37
N VAL A 141 -11.12 1.79 -10.19
CA VAL A 141 -11.81 3.08 -10.29
C VAL A 141 -12.32 3.31 -11.71
N LYS A 142 -13.55 3.80 -11.87
CA LYS A 142 -14.10 4.19 -13.18
C LYS A 142 -13.26 5.30 -13.81
N GLN A 143 -13.11 5.23 -15.12
CA GLN A 143 -12.33 6.17 -15.93
C GLN A 143 -13.14 7.44 -16.25
N GLY A 144 -12.45 8.50 -16.67
CA GLY A 144 -13.07 9.68 -17.27
C GLY A 144 -13.24 10.89 -16.35
N SER A 145 -13.19 10.73 -15.02
CA SER A 145 -13.30 11.88 -14.12
C SER A 145 -12.58 11.65 -12.79
N PRO A 146 -11.87 12.63 -12.25
CA PRO A 146 -11.26 12.56 -10.92
C PRO A 146 -12.29 12.41 -9.79
N ILE A 147 -13.55 12.74 -10.03
CA ILE A 147 -14.63 12.59 -9.04
C ILE A 147 -14.76 11.13 -8.57
N HIS A 148 -14.51 10.14 -9.44
CA HIS A 148 -14.63 8.75 -9.07
C HIS A 148 -13.63 8.34 -7.98
N VAL A 149 -12.38 8.83 -8.06
CA VAL A 149 -11.38 8.61 -7.01
C VAL A 149 -11.79 9.32 -5.73
N GLN A 150 -12.21 10.58 -5.82
CA GLN A 150 -12.57 11.39 -4.64
C GLN A 150 -13.74 10.80 -3.86
N GLU A 151 -14.79 10.35 -4.55
CA GLU A 151 -15.94 9.74 -3.88
C GLU A 151 -15.58 8.38 -3.23
N LEU A 152 -14.76 7.54 -3.90
CA LEU A 152 -14.26 6.32 -3.29
C LEU A 152 -13.37 6.61 -2.07
N GLU A 153 -12.52 7.62 -2.12
CA GLU A 153 -11.70 8.06 -0.99
C GLU A 153 -12.57 8.50 0.20
N LYS A 154 -13.67 9.24 -0.04
CA LYS A 154 -14.63 9.61 1.02
C LYS A 154 -15.28 8.37 1.65
N ALA A 155 -15.74 7.42 0.83
CA ALA A 155 -16.34 6.18 1.33
C ALA A 155 -15.33 5.35 2.14
N ILE A 156 -14.09 5.20 1.65
CA ILE A 156 -13.01 4.50 2.33
C ILE A 156 -12.60 5.23 3.62
N GLY A 157 -12.57 6.55 3.60
CA GLY A 157 -12.28 7.41 4.76
C GLY A 157 -13.32 7.25 5.86
N SER A 158 -14.61 7.22 5.52
CA SER A 158 -15.68 7.04 6.50
C SER A 158 -15.58 5.70 7.26
N ILE A 159 -15.09 4.64 6.60
CA ILE A 159 -14.78 3.36 7.25
C ILE A 159 -13.61 3.54 8.23
N ALA A 160 -12.55 4.26 7.84
CA ALA A 160 -11.41 4.51 8.73
C ALA A 160 -11.81 5.28 9.98
N ASP A 161 -12.72 6.24 9.84
CA ASP A 161 -13.22 7.04 10.95
C ASP A 161 -14.01 6.20 11.96
N VAL A 162 -14.82 5.26 11.48
CA VAL A 162 -15.52 4.31 12.37
C VAL A 162 -14.51 3.38 13.07
N LEU A 163 -13.53 2.83 12.36
CA LEU A 163 -12.49 2.01 12.97
C LEU A 163 -11.73 2.77 14.07
N ARG A 164 -11.44 4.06 13.88
CA ARG A 164 -10.82 4.92 14.90
C ARG A 164 -11.73 5.12 16.10
N LYS A 165 -13.01 5.48 15.87
CA LYS A 165 -13.99 5.73 16.94
C LYS A 165 -14.29 4.49 17.79
N THR A 166 -14.22 3.31 17.19
CA THR A 166 -14.48 2.03 17.88
C THR A 166 -13.22 1.39 18.46
N ASN A 167 -12.03 1.99 18.25
CA ASN A 167 -10.74 1.42 18.62
C ASN A 167 -10.59 -0.05 18.16
N ALA A 168 -10.96 -0.30 16.89
CA ALA A 168 -10.98 -1.64 16.31
C ALA A 168 -9.60 -2.32 16.41
N LYS A 169 -9.61 -3.64 16.67
CA LYS A 169 -8.38 -4.43 16.86
C LYS A 169 -7.82 -4.98 15.54
N ILE A 170 -7.93 -4.19 14.49
CA ILE A 170 -7.41 -4.52 13.16
C ILE A 170 -6.50 -3.41 12.65
N ALA A 171 -5.70 -3.72 11.64
CA ALA A 171 -5.06 -2.71 10.79
C ALA A 171 -5.68 -2.76 9.39
N ARG A 172 -5.85 -1.59 8.79
CA ARG A 172 -6.26 -1.41 7.39
C ARG A 172 -5.43 -0.31 6.78
N ARG A 173 -4.56 -0.65 5.86
CA ARG A 173 -3.66 0.28 5.18
C ARG A 173 -4.20 0.58 3.78
N VAL A 174 -4.24 1.83 3.40
CA VAL A 174 -4.72 2.26 2.08
C VAL A 174 -3.54 2.81 1.28
N TYR A 175 -3.38 2.29 0.06
CA TYR A 175 -2.33 2.70 -0.84
C TYR A 175 -2.91 3.24 -2.14
N LYS A 176 -2.26 4.26 -2.67
CA LYS A 176 -2.53 4.87 -3.97
C LYS A 176 -1.37 4.56 -4.91
N THR A 177 -1.67 4.15 -6.14
CA THR A 177 -0.66 3.95 -7.16
C THR A 177 -0.11 5.29 -7.64
N ALA A 178 1.21 5.48 -7.60
CA ALA A 178 1.88 6.61 -8.24
C ALA A 178 2.04 6.38 -9.75
N PHE A 179 2.21 7.46 -10.52
CA PHE A 179 2.40 7.44 -11.99
C PHE A 179 1.30 6.71 -12.75
N ARG A 180 0.07 7.10 -12.50
CA ARG A 180 -1.13 6.50 -13.09
C ARG A 180 -1.21 6.79 -14.58
N GLN A 181 -1.17 5.77 -15.42
CA GLN A 181 -1.48 5.92 -16.85
C GLN A 181 -3.00 6.03 -17.11
N LYS A 182 -3.79 5.46 -16.22
CA LYS A 182 -5.27 5.50 -16.22
C LYS A 182 -5.71 5.79 -14.80
N VAL A 183 -6.95 6.24 -14.61
CA VAL A 183 -7.51 6.55 -13.28
C VAL A 183 -7.23 5.42 -12.29
N GLY A 184 -6.61 5.76 -11.18
CA GLY A 184 -5.81 4.88 -10.37
C GLY A 184 -6.52 3.76 -9.64
N GLU A 185 -5.74 2.78 -9.25
CA GLU A 185 -6.17 1.77 -8.29
C GLU A 185 -5.99 2.30 -6.87
N LEU A 186 -7.00 2.05 -6.05
CA LEU A 186 -6.92 2.15 -4.60
C LEU A 186 -6.76 0.73 -4.06
N GLN A 187 -5.75 0.52 -3.24
CA GLN A 187 -5.49 -0.78 -2.62
C GLN A 187 -5.67 -0.69 -1.11
N LEU A 188 -6.50 -1.57 -0.57
CA LEU A 188 -6.68 -1.75 0.85
C LEU A 188 -5.99 -3.03 1.28
N VAL A 189 -5.07 -2.92 2.22
CA VAL A 189 -4.30 -4.05 2.75
C VAL A 189 -4.69 -4.29 4.20
N TYR A 190 -5.20 -5.50 4.47
CA TYR A 190 -5.57 -5.98 5.79
C TYR A 190 -4.60 -7.07 6.23
N PRO A 191 -3.66 -6.80 7.14
CA PRO A 191 -2.84 -7.84 7.72
C PRO A 191 -3.69 -8.73 8.63
N PHE A 192 -3.34 -10.01 8.70
CA PHE A 192 -4.01 -10.97 9.59
C PHE A 192 -3.03 -12.06 10.04
N SER A 193 -3.31 -12.69 11.19
CA SER A 193 -2.47 -13.74 11.78
C SER A 193 -2.98 -15.16 11.48
N SER A 194 -4.31 -15.34 11.33
CA SER A 194 -4.96 -16.65 11.12
C SER A 194 -5.98 -16.57 10.01
N TRP A 195 -6.06 -17.62 9.20
CA TRP A 195 -7.10 -17.81 8.18
C TRP A 195 -8.50 -17.99 8.76
N GLU A 196 -8.62 -18.43 10.02
CA GLU A 196 -9.85 -18.50 10.79
C GLU A 196 -10.64 -17.19 10.76
N ARG A 197 -9.94 -16.07 10.60
CA ARG A 197 -10.55 -14.75 10.46
C ARG A 197 -11.61 -14.66 9.35
N PHE A 198 -11.55 -15.51 8.36
CA PHE A 198 -12.49 -15.49 7.22
C PHE A 198 -13.72 -16.36 7.41
N GLU A 199 -13.82 -17.14 8.50
CA GLU A 199 -14.93 -18.04 8.78
C GLU A 199 -16.23 -17.29 9.07
N ASP A 200 -16.15 -16.06 9.59
CA ASP A 200 -17.29 -15.17 9.83
C ASP A 200 -17.79 -14.42 8.59
N GLY A 201 -17.12 -14.58 7.43
CA GLY A 201 -17.47 -13.93 6.17
C GLY A 201 -17.17 -12.43 6.09
N THR A 202 -16.57 -11.82 7.11
CA THR A 202 -16.37 -10.35 7.18
C THR A 202 -15.25 -9.80 6.30
N GLN A 203 -14.47 -10.65 5.68
CA GLN A 203 -13.44 -10.28 4.70
C GLN A 203 -12.55 -9.09 5.11
N GLY A 204 -12.17 -9.02 6.39
CA GLY A 204 -11.18 -8.06 6.84
C GLY A 204 -11.66 -6.97 7.81
N LEU A 205 -12.97 -6.73 7.95
CA LEU A 205 -13.56 -5.85 8.97
C LEU A 205 -14.00 -6.68 10.20
N PRO A 206 -14.16 -6.09 11.40
CA PRO A 206 -14.79 -6.78 12.53
C PRO A 206 -16.21 -7.25 12.21
N ALA A 207 -16.68 -8.32 12.84
CA ALA A 207 -18.00 -8.89 12.59
C ALA A 207 -19.16 -7.90 12.82
N ASP A 208 -19.05 -7.07 13.86
CA ASP A 208 -20.03 -6.04 14.25
C ASP A 208 -19.79 -4.67 13.60
N PHE A 209 -18.85 -4.61 12.64
CA PHE A 209 -18.41 -3.32 12.07
C PHE A 209 -19.55 -2.52 11.45
N TRP A 210 -20.39 -3.16 10.64
CA TRP A 210 -21.47 -2.44 9.93
C TRP A 210 -22.58 -1.98 10.85
N GLU A 211 -22.87 -2.71 11.93
CA GLU A 211 -23.77 -2.26 12.99
C GLU A 211 -23.21 -1.00 13.67
N SER A 212 -21.94 -1.04 14.05
CA SER A 212 -21.23 0.11 14.62
C SER A 212 -21.20 1.30 13.66
N TYR A 213 -21.02 1.04 12.35
CA TYR A 213 -21.01 2.08 11.31
C TYR A 213 -22.37 2.79 11.24
N GLU A 214 -23.48 2.05 11.21
CA GLU A 214 -24.82 2.64 11.16
C GLU A 214 -25.21 3.35 12.47
N LYS A 215 -24.77 2.83 13.60
CA LYS A 215 -24.97 3.50 14.89
C LYS A 215 -24.29 4.87 14.94
N ILE A 216 -23.12 5.01 14.32
CA ILE A 216 -22.34 6.26 14.31
C ILE A 216 -22.84 7.24 13.24
N ASN A 217 -23.19 6.75 12.06
CA ASN A 217 -23.49 7.59 10.89
C ASN A 217 -24.98 7.65 10.52
N GLY A 218 -25.83 6.91 11.26
CA GLY A 218 -27.27 6.83 11.03
C GLY A 218 -27.67 5.59 10.21
N ARG A 219 -28.90 5.13 10.41
CA ARG A 219 -29.48 3.95 9.73
C ARG A 219 -29.46 4.13 8.21
N GLY A 220 -29.04 3.09 7.48
CA GLY A 220 -28.93 3.08 6.03
C GLY A 220 -27.66 3.77 5.49
N SER A 221 -26.79 4.30 6.36
CA SER A 221 -25.56 4.98 5.96
C SER A 221 -24.53 4.04 5.34
N GLN A 222 -24.50 2.75 5.71
CA GLN A 222 -23.67 1.74 5.06
C GLN A 222 -23.94 1.72 3.56
N GLN A 223 -25.19 1.54 3.16
CA GLN A 223 -25.55 1.48 1.74
C GLN A 223 -25.28 2.81 1.06
N LYS A 224 -25.81 3.91 1.60
CA LYS A 224 -25.72 5.25 1.00
C LYS A 224 -24.28 5.77 0.87
N ASN A 225 -23.47 5.63 1.91
CA ASN A 225 -22.15 6.26 1.97
C ASN A 225 -21.03 5.33 1.50
N VAL A 226 -21.27 4.03 1.37
CA VAL A 226 -20.26 3.05 0.97
C VAL A 226 -20.75 2.21 -0.21
N GLY A 227 -21.85 1.48 -0.08
CA GLY A 227 -22.33 0.55 -1.12
C GLY A 227 -22.59 1.26 -2.44
N ASP A 228 -23.47 2.25 -2.45
CA ASP A 228 -23.87 3.01 -3.65
C ASP A 228 -22.67 3.76 -4.26
N ILE A 229 -21.77 4.26 -3.42
CA ILE A 229 -20.56 4.95 -3.88
C ILE A 229 -19.62 3.97 -4.59
N ILE A 230 -19.39 2.78 -4.04
CA ILE A 230 -18.55 1.75 -4.66
C ILE A 230 -19.16 1.32 -6.00
N GLU A 231 -20.44 1.05 -6.06
CA GLU A 231 -21.15 0.65 -7.27
C GLU A 231 -21.08 1.74 -8.35
N LYS A 232 -21.31 3.00 -7.97
CA LYS A 232 -21.32 4.13 -8.89
C LYS A 232 -19.93 4.50 -9.41
N HIS A 233 -18.87 4.35 -8.59
CA HIS A 233 -17.56 4.92 -8.89
C HIS A 233 -16.45 3.88 -9.11
N SER A 234 -16.73 2.57 -8.98
CA SER A 234 -15.78 1.50 -9.31
C SER A 234 -16.32 0.56 -10.40
N ASN A 235 -15.40 -0.10 -11.11
CA ASN A 235 -15.67 -1.19 -12.05
C ASN A 235 -15.46 -2.57 -11.37
N GLY A 236 -15.61 -2.61 -10.05
CA GLY A 236 -15.47 -3.80 -9.23
C GLY A 236 -14.25 -3.79 -8.32
N ILE A 237 -14.20 -4.80 -7.47
CA ILE A 237 -13.15 -5.03 -6.49
C ILE A 237 -12.56 -6.41 -6.75
N THR A 238 -11.24 -6.51 -6.78
CA THR A 238 -10.54 -7.80 -6.77
C THR A 238 -9.90 -8.03 -5.41
N ASN A 239 -9.95 -9.28 -4.94
CA ASN A 239 -9.38 -9.69 -3.66
C ASN A 239 -8.24 -10.69 -3.89
N GLU A 240 -7.13 -10.48 -3.21
CA GLU A 240 -5.99 -11.41 -3.19
C GLU A 240 -5.59 -11.66 -1.75
N VAL A 241 -5.46 -12.92 -1.39
CA VAL A 241 -4.89 -13.34 -0.11
C VAL A 241 -3.47 -13.82 -0.36
N MET A 242 -2.55 -13.32 0.43
CA MET A 242 -1.12 -13.59 0.25
C MET A 242 -0.47 -13.97 1.57
N THR A 243 0.49 -14.90 1.53
CA THR A 243 1.33 -15.29 2.67
C THR A 243 2.79 -15.02 2.36
N MET A 244 3.50 -14.42 3.30
CA MET A 244 4.93 -14.14 3.18
C MET A 244 5.74 -15.43 3.14
N VAL A 245 6.64 -15.51 2.18
CA VAL A 245 7.65 -16.56 2.07
C VAL A 245 8.80 -16.25 3.05
N LYS A 246 9.16 -17.23 3.88
CA LYS A 246 10.22 -17.12 4.90
C LYS A 246 11.44 -17.95 4.52
#